data_4a2df17692fd26fdbd4ec2e0fc1e16a4
#
_entry.id   4a2df17692fd26fdbd4ec2e0fc1e16a4
#
_cell.length_a   1.000
_cell.length_b   1.000
_cell.length_c   1.000
_cell.angle_alpha   90.00
_cell.angle_beta   90.00
_cell.angle_gamma   90.00
#
_symmetry.space_group_name_H-M   'P 1'
#
loop_
_entity.id
_entity.type
_entity.pdbx_description
1 polymer ?
#
loop_
_entity_poly.entity_id
_entity_poly.type
_entity_poly.pdbx_seq_one_letter_code
_entity_poly.pdbx_strand_id
1 'polypeptide(L)'
;AYEKALANGAAPAPTRAHLARYHCVVRNDVAAARAVLDQALEAEPEHAGLWQARARVEAHRVADDKAAAVFARVAEVYDRALGPESTVPVQERGPLWQQYKAVADDLCGDAAKLLEISRGYAKWRSRADVEAQPLGPIPAKRKRAAPVAAAGDASADIASPYGAYASYS
;
A
#
# COMPACT_ATOMS: atom_id res chain seq x y z
N ALA A 1 -25.14 -5.85 23.19
CA ALA A 1 -24.69 -7.10 22.52
C ALA A 1 -23.19 -7.11 22.29
N TYR A 2 -22.60 -6.01 21.75
CA TYR A 2 -21.16 -5.92 21.45
C TYR A 2 -20.27 -5.98 22.70
N GLU A 3 -20.64 -5.30 23.79
CA GLU A 3 -19.88 -5.30 25.06
C GLU A 3 -19.78 -6.70 25.68
N LYS A 4 -20.82 -7.53 25.51
CA LYS A 4 -20.83 -8.91 26.00
C LYS A 4 -19.93 -9.84 25.16
N ALA A 5 -19.81 -9.57 23.85
CA ALA A 5 -18.90 -10.30 22.98
C ALA A 5 -17.42 -9.97 23.26
N LEU A 6 -17.13 -8.73 23.66
CA LEU A 6 -15.80 -8.28 24.08
C LEU A 6 -15.37 -8.85 25.42
N ALA A 7 -16.28 -8.89 26.40
CA ALA A 7 -15.99 -9.43 27.73
C ALA A 7 -15.53 -10.89 27.71
N ASN A 8 -15.92 -11.63 26.66
CA ASN A 8 -15.56 -13.03 26.46
C ASN A 8 -14.23 -13.22 25.67
N GLY A 9 -13.51 -12.14 25.34
CA GLY A 9 -12.22 -12.21 24.64
C GLY A 9 -12.24 -12.74 23.19
N ALA A 10 -13.41 -13.12 22.69
CA ALA A 10 -13.59 -13.86 21.44
C ALA A 10 -14.15 -13.03 20.27
N ALA A 11 -14.21 -11.69 20.41
CA ALA A 11 -14.75 -10.87 19.32
C ALA A 11 -13.74 -10.79 18.16
N PRO A 12 -14.12 -11.19 16.93
CA PRO A 12 -13.23 -11.13 15.78
C PRO A 12 -12.82 -9.68 15.45
N ALA A 13 -11.65 -9.50 14.82
CA ALA A 13 -11.08 -8.20 14.45
C ALA A 13 -12.08 -7.23 13.80
N PRO A 14 -12.93 -7.65 12.83
CA PRO A 14 -13.94 -6.76 12.24
C PRO A 14 -14.94 -6.22 13.27
N THR A 15 -15.36 -7.05 14.23
CA THR A 15 -16.30 -6.62 15.29
C THR A 15 -15.69 -5.58 16.20
N ARG A 16 -14.40 -5.72 16.55
CA ARG A 16 -13.65 -4.74 17.34
C ARG A 16 -13.49 -3.42 16.57
N ALA A 17 -13.18 -3.49 15.28
CA ALA A 17 -13.10 -2.31 14.42
C ALA A 17 -14.45 -1.57 14.31
N HIS A 18 -15.57 -2.28 14.20
CA HIS A 18 -16.91 -1.67 14.20
C HIS A 18 -17.26 -1.03 15.54
N LEU A 19 -16.91 -1.67 16.64
CA LEU A 19 -17.14 -1.08 17.96
C LEU A 19 -16.32 0.19 18.17
N ALA A 20 -15.06 0.19 17.80
CA ALA A 20 -14.22 1.39 17.87
C ALA A 20 -14.81 2.53 17.04
N ARG A 21 -15.30 2.22 15.82
CA ARG A 21 -16.01 3.20 14.99
C ARG A 21 -17.26 3.74 15.67
N TYR A 22 -18.04 2.88 16.32
CA TYR A 22 -19.23 3.30 17.09
C TYR A 22 -18.86 4.26 18.21
N HIS A 23 -17.83 3.94 19.02
CA HIS A 23 -17.34 4.82 20.06
C HIS A 23 -16.88 6.17 19.49
N CYS A 24 -16.11 6.15 18.42
CA CYS A 24 -15.56 7.36 17.80
C CYS A 24 -16.65 8.26 17.19
N VAL A 25 -17.53 7.69 16.36
CA VAL A 25 -18.47 8.48 15.52
C VAL A 25 -19.79 8.76 16.25
N VAL A 26 -20.34 7.75 16.95
CA VAL A 26 -21.69 7.89 17.56
C VAL A 26 -21.61 8.44 18.96
N ARG A 27 -20.63 7.97 19.75
CA ARG A 27 -20.46 8.42 21.14
C ARG A 27 -19.49 9.60 21.28
N ASN A 28 -18.78 9.95 20.22
CA ASN A 28 -17.71 10.95 20.21
C ASN A 28 -16.63 10.67 21.30
N ASP A 29 -16.42 9.38 21.60
CA ASP A 29 -15.48 8.92 22.61
C ASP A 29 -14.25 8.29 21.94
N VAL A 30 -13.32 9.16 21.56
CA VAL A 30 -12.08 8.76 20.89
C VAL A 30 -11.19 7.92 21.82
N ALA A 31 -11.23 8.18 23.14
CA ALA A 31 -10.42 7.46 24.11
C ALA A 31 -10.86 5.98 24.21
N ALA A 32 -12.17 5.73 24.32
CA ALA A 32 -12.71 4.38 24.31
C ALA A 32 -12.44 3.66 22.98
N ALA A 33 -12.55 4.37 21.85
CA ALA A 33 -12.24 3.80 20.53
C ALA A 33 -10.77 3.35 20.43
N ARG A 34 -9.84 4.17 20.93
CA ARG A 34 -8.40 3.83 21.02
C ARG A 34 -8.17 2.58 21.86
N ALA A 35 -8.71 2.55 23.08
CA ALA A 35 -8.52 1.42 23.99
C ALA A 35 -8.97 0.08 23.39
N VAL A 36 -10.12 0.07 22.69
CA VAL A 36 -10.63 -1.13 22.00
C VAL A 36 -9.68 -1.60 20.92
N LEU A 37 -9.10 -0.67 20.13
CA LEU A 37 -8.19 -1.03 19.04
C LEU A 37 -6.79 -1.38 19.51
N ASP A 38 -6.29 -0.73 20.55
CA ASP A 38 -5.00 -1.04 21.14
C ASP A 38 -5.00 -2.47 21.71
N GLN A 39 -6.07 -2.85 22.45
CA GLN A 39 -6.25 -4.22 22.92
C GLN A 39 -6.40 -5.22 21.75
N ALA A 40 -7.07 -4.83 20.66
CA ALA A 40 -7.21 -5.68 19.49
C ALA A 40 -5.87 -5.90 18.77
N LEU A 41 -5.06 -4.86 18.65
CA LEU A 41 -3.74 -4.91 18.02
C LEU A 41 -2.69 -5.64 18.86
N GLU A 42 -2.84 -5.67 20.20
CA GLU A 42 -2.01 -6.52 21.06
C GLU A 42 -2.28 -8.01 20.81
N ALA A 43 -3.55 -8.37 20.54
CA ALA A 43 -3.94 -9.76 20.28
C ALA A 43 -3.65 -10.20 18.82
N GLU A 44 -3.85 -9.31 17.86
CA GLU A 44 -3.77 -9.58 16.42
C GLU A 44 -2.98 -8.47 15.70
N PRO A 45 -1.67 -8.33 15.95
CA PRO A 45 -0.86 -7.22 15.41
C PRO A 45 -0.64 -7.31 13.89
N GLU A 46 -0.80 -8.51 13.30
CA GLU A 46 -0.70 -8.75 11.86
C GLU A 46 -1.93 -8.33 11.06
N HIS A 47 -3.08 -8.05 11.73
CA HIS A 47 -4.34 -7.79 11.05
C HIS A 47 -4.40 -6.36 10.47
N ALA A 48 -4.17 -6.19 9.16
CA ALA A 48 -4.14 -4.89 8.47
C ALA A 48 -5.41 -4.04 8.69
N GLY A 49 -6.59 -4.67 8.78
CA GLY A 49 -7.86 -3.98 9.03
C GLY A 49 -7.95 -3.27 10.39
N LEU A 50 -7.28 -3.79 11.43
CA LEU A 50 -7.21 -3.13 12.73
C LEU A 50 -6.34 -1.87 12.67
N TRP A 51 -5.21 -1.91 11.97
CA TRP A 51 -4.35 -0.75 11.72
C TRP A 51 -5.10 0.33 10.94
N GLN A 52 -5.89 -0.05 9.91
CA GLN A 52 -6.75 0.89 9.19
C GLN A 52 -7.79 1.53 10.10
N ALA A 53 -8.44 0.74 10.95
CA ALA A 53 -9.41 1.27 11.91
C ALA A 53 -8.75 2.23 12.90
N ARG A 54 -7.55 1.90 13.40
CA ARG A 54 -6.77 2.75 14.31
C ARG A 54 -6.41 4.09 13.66
N ALA A 55 -5.92 4.07 12.41
CA ALA A 55 -5.61 5.28 11.66
C ALA A 55 -6.85 6.16 11.44
N ARG A 56 -8.01 5.55 11.15
CA ARG A 56 -9.28 6.31 11.02
C ARG A 56 -9.74 6.97 12.31
N VAL A 57 -9.53 6.34 13.45
CA VAL A 57 -9.82 6.95 14.76
C VAL A 57 -8.90 8.13 15.00
N GLU A 58 -7.60 8.05 14.63
CA GLU A 58 -6.69 9.19 14.75
C GLU A 58 -6.97 10.31 13.74
N ALA A 59 -7.49 9.95 12.58
CA ALA A 59 -7.93 10.93 11.58
C ALA A 59 -9.24 11.63 11.96
N HIS A 60 -9.97 11.13 12.98
CA HIS A 60 -11.19 11.80 13.45
C HIS A 60 -10.85 13.15 14.02
N ARG A 61 -11.39 14.21 13.40
CA ARG A 61 -11.14 15.59 13.82
C ARG A 61 -12.03 15.97 15.00
N VAL A 62 -11.41 16.44 16.05
CA VAL A 62 -12.07 17.23 17.09
C VAL A 62 -12.07 18.69 16.64
N ALA A 63 -13.06 19.48 17.05
CA ALA A 63 -13.37 20.80 16.49
C ALA A 63 -12.18 21.79 16.35
N ASP A 64 -11.17 21.67 17.21
CA ASP A 64 -10.00 22.57 17.24
C ASP A 64 -8.70 21.93 16.69
N ASP A 65 -8.78 20.75 16.08
CA ASP A 65 -7.59 20.04 15.60
C ASP A 65 -6.99 20.71 14.34
N LYS A 66 -5.71 21.09 14.45
CA LYS A 66 -4.93 21.52 13.29
C LYS A 66 -4.59 20.33 12.40
N ALA A 67 -4.67 20.50 11.07
CA ALA A 67 -4.36 19.45 10.10
C ALA A 67 -3.02 18.76 10.36
N ALA A 68 -1.98 19.52 10.70
CA ALA A 68 -0.65 18.98 11.01
C ALA A 68 -0.66 18.06 12.24
N ALA A 69 -1.45 18.37 13.28
CA ALA A 69 -1.54 17.54 14.47
C ALA A 69 -2.30 16.23 14.19
N VAL A 70 -3.35 16.31 13.38
CA VAL A 70 -4.07 15.11 12.89
C VAL A 70 -3.15 14.23 12.07
N PHE A 71 -2.42 14.84 11.12
CA PHE A 71 -1.46 14.11 10.30
C PHE A 71 -0.38 13.42 11.15
N ALA A 72 0.19 14.09 12.15
CA ALA A 72 1.22 13.51 13.00
C ALA A 72 0.73 12.23 13.72
N ARG A 73 -0.49 12.26 14.29
CA ARG A 73 -1.09 11.08 14.94
C ARG A 73 -1.33 9.92 13.97
N VAL A 74 -1.84 10.23 12.78
CA VAL A 74 -2.10 9.23 11.74
C VAL A 74 -0.79 8.65 11.20
N ALA A 75 0.22 9.49 10.98
CA ALA A 75 1.54 9.08 10.52
C ALA A 75 2.19 8.10 11.50
N GLU A 76 2.13 8.35 12.81
CA GLU A 76 2.64 7.42 13.83
C GLU A 76 2.04 6.01 13.70
N VAL A 77 0.72 5.92 13.47
CA VAL A 77 0.05 4.62 13.29
C VAL A 77 0.56 3.90 12.04
N TYR A 78 0.67 4.62 10.91
CA TYR A 78 1.15 4.00 9.67
C TYR A 78 2.64 3.68 9.71
N ASP A 79 3.46 4.51 10.33
CA ASP A 79 4.90 4.26 10.48
C ASP A 79 5.14 2.98 11.31
N ARG A 80 4.31 2.69 12.33
CA ARG A 80 4.33 1.41 13.07
C ARG A 80 3.81 0.25 12.22
N ALA A 81 2.69 0.42 11.51
CA ALA A 81 2.06 -0.65 10.71
C ALA A 81 2.88 -1.05 9.47
N LEU A 82 3.68 -0.14 8.92
CA LEU A 82 4.43 -0.32 7.67
C LEU A 82 5.94 -0.37 7.88
N GLY A 83 6.39 -0.11 9.10
CA GLY A 83 7.80 -0.08 9.48
C GLY A 83 8.50 -1.43 9.35
N PRO A 84 9.81 -1.46 9.61
CA PRO A 84 10.61 -2.68 9.48
C PRO A 84 10.22 -3.76 10.48
N GLU A 85 9.73 -3.38 11.67
CA GLU A 85 9.31 -4.29 12.74
C GLU A 85 7.82 -4.72 12.63
N SER A 86 7.14 -4.28 11.58
CA SER A 86 5.73 -4.61 11.40
C SER A 86 5.52 -6.09 11.11
N THR A 87 4.57 -6.69 11.83
CA THR A 87 4.12 -8.08 11.66
C THR A 87 3.09 -8.24 10.56
N VAL A 88 2.54 -7.13 10.01
CA VAL A 88 1.57 -7.16 8.91
C VAL A 88 2.19 -7.82 7.67
N PRO A 89 1.54 -8.83 7.07
CA PRO A 89 2.04 -9.47 5.86
C PRO A 89 2.23 -8.48 4.70
N VAL A 90 3.29 -8.66 3.92
CA VAL A 90 3.65 -7.72 2.82
C VAL A 90 2.51 -7.55 1.82
N GLN A 91 1.79 -8.63 1.53
CA GLN A 91 0.65 -8.66 0.61
C GLN A 91 -0.53 -7.82 1.10
N GLU A 92 -0.69 -7.70 2.43
CA GLU A 92 -1.78 -6.94 3.06
C GLU A 92 -1.45 -5.47 3.32
N ARG A 93 -0.21 -5.04 3.10
CA ARG A 93 0.23 -3.65 3.29
C ARG A 93 -0.26 -2.69 2.21
N GLY A 94 -0.74 -3.20 1.06
CA GLY A 94 -1.19 -2.36 -0.06
C GLY A 94 -2.25 -1.33 0.32
N PRO A 95 -3.39 -1.74 0.91
CA PRO A 95 -4.43 -0.83 1.35
C PRO A 95 -3.95 0.18 2.41
N LEU A 96 -3.02 -0.22 3.30
CA LEU A 96 -2.43 0.68 4.31
C LEU A 96 -1.59 1.77 3.63
N TRP A 97 -0.74 1.41 2.68
CA TRP A 97 0.06 2.37 1.91
C TRP A 97 -0.80 3.36 1.12
N GLN A 98 -1.87 2.86 0.47
CA GLN A 98 -2.78 3.71 -0.30
C GLN A 98 -3.48 4.74 0.60
N GLN A 99 -3.95 4.31 1.77
CA GLN A 99 -4.60 5.20 2.73
C GLN A 99 -3.61 6.19 3.34
N TYR A 100 -2.40 5.74 3.70
CA TYR A 100 -1.37 6.63 4.23
C TYR A 100 -1.03 7.74 3.23
N LYS A 101 -0.83 7.35 1.96
CA LYS A 101 -0.56 8.32 0.90
C LYS A 101 -1.72 9.32 0.73
N ALA A 102 -2.97 8.86 0.68
CA ALA A 102 -4.13 9.73 0.55
C ALA A 102 -4.23 10.75 1.72
N VAL A 103 -4.05 10.28 2.96
CA VAL A 103 -4.05 11.16 4.13
C VAL A 103 -2.87 12.14 4.11
N ALA A 104 -1.72 11.72 3.62
CA ALA A 104 -0.56 12.59 3.49
C ALA A 104 -0.78 13.66 2.43
N ASP A 105 -1.32 13.31 1.27
CA ASP A 105 -1.65 14.26 0.20
C ASP A 105 -2.65 15.34 0.69
N ASP A 106 -3.58 14.98 1.59
CA ASP A 106 -4.62 15.88 2.10
C ASP A 106 -4.16 16.75 3.28
N LEU A 107 -3.34 16.22 4.18
CA LEU A 107 -3.07 16.84 5.49
C LEU A 107 -1.60 17.19 5.73
N CYS A 108 -0.66 16.63 4.97
CA CYS A 108 0.75 16.87 5.17
C CYS A 108 1.21 18.13 4.44
N GLY A 109 1.62 19.14 5.21
CA GLY A 109 2.22 20.36 4.67
C GLY A 109 3.73 20.24 4.39
N ASP A 110 4.36 19.10 4.69
CA ASP A 110 5.80 18.88 4.55
C ASP A 110 6.12 18.05 3.29
N ALA A 111 6.72 18.70 2.30
CA ALA A 111 7.12 18.08 1.05
C ALA A 111 8.18 16.97 1.23
N ALA A 112 9.06 17.07 2.23
CA ALA A 112 10.06 16.05 2.51
C ALA A 112 9.40 14.76 3.01
N LYS A 113 8.41 14.88 3.92
CA LYS A 113 7.64 13.73 4.42
C LYS A 113 6.78 13.09 3.34
N LEU A 114 6.15 13.89 2.46
CA LEU A 114 5.41 13.38 1.29
C LEU A 114 6.30 12.56 0.36
N LEU A 115 7.51 13.04 0.11
CA LEU A 115 8.48 12.33 -0.72
C LEU A 115 8.95 11.03 -0.07
N GLU A 116 9.18 11.02 1.25
CA GLU A 116 9.53 9.82 2.01
C GLU A 116 8.42 8.75 1.90
N ILE A 117 7.17 9.12 2.12
CA ILE A 117 6.01 8.22 2.02
C ILE A 117 5.89 7.67 0.59
N SER A 118 6.03 8.51 -0.42
CA SER A 118 5.96 8.12 -1.83
C SER A 118 7.08 7.13 -2.20
N ARG A 119 8.30 7.33 -1.69
CA ARG A 119 9.44 6.41 -1.87
C ARG A 119 9.19 5.08 -1.15
N GLY A 120 8.65 5.11 0.06
CA GLY A 120 8.27 3.92 0.83
C GLY A 120 7.25 3.08 0.09
N TYR A 121 6.20 3.71 -0.43
CA TYR A 121 5.19 3.06 -1.26
C TYR A 121 5.76 2.42 -2.52
N ALA A 122 6.59 3.15 -3.26
CA ALA A 122 7.24 2.64 -4.47
C ALA A 122 8.13 1.42 -4.17
N LYS A 123 8.92 1.48 -3.09
CA LYS A 123 9.77 0.37 -2.63
C LYS A 123 8.95 -0.86 -2.23
N TRP A 124 7.84 -0.67 -1.52
CA TRP A 124 6.93 -1.75 -1.16
C TRP A 124 6.33 -2.38 -2.43
N ARG A 125 5.82 -1.57 -3.37
CA ARG A 125 5.20 -2.03 -4.60
C ARG A 125 6.16 -2.88 -5.43
N SER A 126 7.42 -2.44 -5.59
CA SER A 126 8.44 -3.20 -6.32
C SER A 126 8.70 -4.58 -5.70
N ARG A 127 8.64 -4.70 -4.37
CA ARG A 127 8.80 -5.97 -3.66
C ARG A 127 7.57 -6.87 -3.83
N ALA A 128 6.38 -6.31 -3.68
CA ALA A 128 5.13 -7.04 -3.83
C ALA A 128 4.98 -7.60 -5.25
N ASP A 129 5.38 -6.83 -6.28
CA ASP A 129 5.38 -7.28 -7.68
C ASP A 129 6.35 -8.45 -7.90
N VAL A 130 7.52 -8.45 -7.24
CA VAL A 130 8.50 -9.56 -7.31
C VAL A 130 7.98 -10.80 -6.59
N GLU A 131 7.38 -10.65 -5.41
CA GLU A 131 6.81 -11.78 -4.66
C GLU A 131 5.55 -12.37 -5.31
N ALA A 132 4.78 -11.55 -6.04
CA ALA A 132 3.59 -11.99 -6.77
C ALA A 132 3.90 -12.69 -8.10
N GLN A 133 5.11 -12.57 -8.62
CA GLN A 133 5.50 -13.31 -9.83
C GLN A 133 5.64 -14.79 -9.49
N PRO A 134 4.80 -15.69 -10.07
CA PRO A 134 5.06 -17.11 -9.97
C PRO A 134 6.44 -17.38 -10.57
N LEU A 135 7.26 -18.15 -9.85
CA LEU A 135 8.54 -18.66 -10.38
C LEU A 135 8.25 -19.35 -11.70
N GLY A 136 8.30 -18.58 -12.79
CA GLY A 136 8.21 -19.14 -14.14
C GLY A 136 9.33 -20.14 -14.34
N PRO A 137 9.14 -21.17 -15.18
CA PRO A 137 10.15 -22.16 -15.42
C PRO A 137 11.44 -21.44 -15.82
N ILE A 138 12.53 -21.74 -15.10
CA ILE A 138 13.87 -21.21 -15.37
C ILE A 138 14.13 -21.41 -16.88
N PRO A 139 14.35 -20.35 -17.67
CA PRO A 139 14.61 -20.52 -19.08
C PRO A 139 15.83 -21.43 -19.22
N ALA A 140 15.61 -22.64 -19.76
CA ALA A 140 16.66 -23.60 -20.03
C ALA A 140 17.75 -22.85 -20.80
N LYS A 141 18.99 -22.86 -20.26
CA LYS A 141 20.16 -22.28 -20.91
C LYS A 141 20.12 -22.57 -22.38
N ARG A 142 19.84 -21.57 -23.22
CA ARG A 142 19.99 -21.69 -24.68
C ARG A 142 21.40 -22.18 -24.94
N LYS A 143 21.54 -23.45 -25.36
CA LYS A 143 22.79 -23.97 -25.92
C LYS A 143 23.17 -23.00 -27.02
N ARG A 144 24.30 -22.34 -26.83
CA ARG A 144 24.94 -21.53 -27.88
C ARG A 144 25.02 -22.37 -29.13
N ALA A 145 24.20 -22.03 -30.14
CA ALA A 145 24.34 -22.61 -31.45
C ALA A 145 25.72 -22.22 -31.97
N ALA A 146 26.47 -23.23 -32.44
CA ALA A 146 27.77 -23.05 -33.05
C ALA A 146 27.65 -22.15 -34.31
N PRO A 147 28.67 -21.38 -34.66
CA PRO A 147 28.65 -20.55 -35.84
C PRO A 147 28.64 -21.45 -37.08
N VAL A 148 27.57 -21.34 -37.88
CA VAL A 148 27.52 -21.91 -39.22
C VAL A 148 28.38 -21.03 -40.11
N ALA A 149 29.39 -21.68 -40.72
CA ALA A 149 30.34 -21.08 -41.62
C ALA A 149 29.66 -20.53 -42.89
N ALA A 150 30.23 -19.46 -43.39
CA ALA A 150 29.86 -18.76 -44.60
C ALA A 150 29.95 -19.64 -45.86
N ALA A 151 28.97 -19.49 -46.73
CA ALA A 151 29.17 -19.70 -48.15
C ALA A 151 28.16 -18.89 -48.96
N GLY A 152 28.65 -17.97 -49.76
CA GLY A 152 28.30 -17.76 -51.16
C GLY A 152 27.12 -16.83 -51.48
N ASP A 153 27.47 -15.62 -51.83
CA ASP A 153 27.24 -15.00 -53.14
C ASP A 153 25.83 -15.09 -53.78
N ALA A 154 25.23 -13.95 -54.01
CA ALA A 154 24.60 -13.47 -55.25
C ALA A 154 23.78 -12.20 -55.06
N SER A 155 24.33 -11.13 -55.56
CA SER A 155 23.76 -10.01 -56.30
C SER A 155 22.28 -10.14 -56.70
N ALA A 156 21.49 -9.12 -56.46
CA ALA A 156 20.63 -8.40 -57.42
C ALA A 156 19.60 -7.49 -56.73
N ASP A 157 19.71 -6.25 -57.06
CA ASP A 157 18.72 -5.29 -57.61
C ASP A 157 17.63 -4.70 -56.68
N ILE A 158 17.88 -3.45 -56.40
CA ILE A 158 17.12 -2.23 -56.74
C ILE A 158 15.59 -2.39 -56.83
N ALA A 159 14.89 -1.72 -55.90
CA ALA A 159 13.78 -0.82 -56.22
C ALA A 159 13.29 -0.10 -54.96
N SER A 160 13.61 1.19 -54.91
CA SER A 160 12.85 2.18 -54.13
C SER A 160 11.58 2.57 -54.92
N PRO A 161 10.49 2.86 -54.27
CA PRO A 161 9.70 4.01 -54.68
C PRO A 161 9.42 4.95 -53.53
N TYR A 162 9.95 6.11 -53.66
CA TYR A 162 9.43 7.35 -53.13
C TYR A 162 8.05 7.66 -53.74
N GLY A 163 7.16 8.18 -52.93
CA GLY A 163 5.92 8.82 -53.37
C GLY A 163 4.99 8.91 -52.15
N ALA A 164 4.46 9.94 -51.72
CA ALA A 164 4.20 11.29 -52.08
C ALA A 164 3.54 11.93 -50.86
N TYR A 165 3.98 13.09 -50.53
CA TYR A 165 3.33 14.01 -49.60
C TYR A 165 2.02 14.51 -50.19
N ALA A 166 0.97 14.59 -49.40
CA ALA A 166 -0.16 15.46 -49.67
C ALA A 166 -0.45 16.30 -48.40
N SER A 167 -0.15 17.55 -48.54
CA SER A 167 -0.56 18.65 -47.67
C SER A 167 -2.07 18.83 -47.73
N TYR A 168 -2.70 19.14 -46.61
CA TYR A 168 -3.94 19.92 -46.59
C TYR A 168 -3.87 20.97 -45.49
N SER A 169 -4.20 22.17 -45.95
CA SER A 169 -4.33 23.48 -45.29
C SER A 169 -5.35 23.50 -44.19
#